data_37e644b029408f0acd182ca202c9f02c
#
_entry.id   37e644b029408f0acd182ca202c9f02c
#
_cell.length_a   1.000
_cell.length_b   1.000
_cell.length_c   1.000
_cell.angle_alpha   90.00
_cell.angle_beta   90.00
_cell.angle_gamma   90.00
#
_symmetry.space_group_name_H-M   'P 1'
#
loop_
_entity.id
_entity.type
_entity.pdbx_description
1 polymer ?
#
loop_
_entity_poly.entity_id
_entity_poly.type
_entity_poly.pdbx_seq_one_letter_code
_entity_poly.pdbx_strand_id
1 'polypeptide(L)'
;MNATSSATHTINPLGTDGFEFVEYTAPDAKGIAALKSLFVSLGFAEVAKHKHKQCWLYRQGDINFVVNAEPHSQAEQFASLHGPSVCGMAFRVSDAGKAQQYAIAKGAKPFVGKIGPMELNIPAIYGIGESTLSFVDRYGDKGSIYDVDFVFYPDWQARMAEVDAGLMEIDHLTHNAHRGNMDVWSNFYERIGNFREIRYFDIEGKLTGLHSRAMTAPCGKIRIPINESADDKSQIEEYLRQYKGEGIQHIAMASSDIYHTIRTLRSRGTGFMPTPDTYYEKVNSRVEGHQEDLAALKELRILIDGSPTKDGILLQIFTDTVIGPVFFEIIQRKGNEGFGEGNFKALFESIELDQIRRGVLDGGEDEKGARKEGASDA
;
A
#
# COMPACT_ATOMS: atom_id res chain seq x y z
N MET A 1 36.66 -1.59 -17.39
CA MET A 1 37.01 -1.04 -16.08
C MET A 1 35.89 -0.15 -15.62
N ASN A 2 34.92 -0.65 -14.86
CA ASN A 2 33.90 0.14 -14.19
C ASN A 2 33.53 -0.57 -12.90
N ALA A 3 34.28 -0.29 -11.84
CA ALA A 3 34.10 -0.83 -10.49
C ALA A 3 33.72 0.27 -9.48
N THR A 4 32.93 1.26 -9.89
CA THR A 4 32.56 2.40 -9.02
C THR A 4 31.08 2.49 -8.69
N SER A 5 30.23 1.55 -9.16
CA SER A 5 28.76 1.63 -8.97
C SER A 5 28.23 0.88 -7.75
N SER A 6 29.02 -0.02 -7.08
CA SER A 6 28.45 -0.86 -6.02
C SER A 6 28.60 -0.33 -4.59
N ALA A 7 29.47 0.66 -4.36
CA ALA A 7 29.76 1.13 -3.02
C ALA A 7 28.76 2.18 -2.47
N THR A 8 28.03 2.88 -3.33
CA THR A 8 27.06 3.91 -2.90
C THR A 8 25.73 3.33 -2.43
N HIS A 9 25.42 2.07 -2.74
CA HIS A 9 24.14 1.43 -2.41
C HIS A 9 24.07 0.82 -1.01
N THR A 10 25.15 0.77 -0.27
CA THR A 10 25.22 0.20 1.09
C THR A 10 25.03 1.22 2.21
N ILE A 11 25.00 2.52 1.90
CA ILE A 11 24.85 3.56 2.94
C ILE A 11 23.38 3.68 3.31
N ASN A 12 23.06 3.34 4.57
CA ASN A 12 21.74 3.48 5.18
C ASN A 12 21.78 4.60 6.24
N PRO A 13 21.61 5.87 5.84
CA PRO A 13 21.86 7.00 6.74
C PRO A 13 20.84 7.12 7.87
N LEU A 14 19.62 6.64 7.67
CA LEU A 14 18.59 6.57 8.70
C LEU A 14 18.70 5.29 9.55
N GLY A 15 19.49 4.29 9.10
CA GLY A 15 19.50 2.97 9.72
C GLY A 15 18.16 2.26 9.64
N THR A 16 17.46 2.41 8.50
CA THR A 16 16.13 1.82 8.31
C THR A 16 16.14 0.29 8.39
N ASP A 17 15.05 -0.30 8.94
CA ASP A 17 14.89 -1.75 9.10
C ASP A 17 13.42 -2.21 8.96
N GLY A 18 12.63 -1.55 8.16
CA GLY A 18 11.23 -1.89 7.90
C GLY A 18 10.23 -0.88 8.45
N PHE A 19 8.94 -1.18 8.28
CA PHE A 19 7.85 -0.39 8.84
C PHE A 19 7.61 -0.79 10.31
N GLU A 20 7.26 0.19 11.16
CA GLU A 20 6.86 -0.09 12.54
C GLU A 20 5.35 -0.04 12.71
N PHE A 21 4.71 1.03 12.26
CA PHE A 21 3.26 1.17 12.34
C PHE A 21 2.70 2.05 11.21
N VAL A 22 1.38 1.92 11.01
CA VAL A 22 0.57 2.88 10.26
C VAL A 22 -0.48 3.45 11.20
N GLU A 23 -0.66 4.77 11.17
CA GLU A 23 -1.57 5.50 12.04
C GLU A 23 -2.77 6.01 11.26
N TYR A 24 -3.95 5.77 11.82
CA TYR A 24 -5.25 6.08 11.22
C TYR A 24 -6.07 6.99 12.12
N THR A 25 -6.88 7.82 11.49
CA THR A 25 -7.79 8.73 12.19
C THR A 25 -9.10 8.92 11.45
N ALA A 26 -10.08 9.48 12.14
CA ALA A 26 -11.37 9.88 11.56
C ALA A 26 -11.92 11.10 12.31
N PRO A 27 -12.78 11.91 11.66
CA PRO A 27 -13.20 13.20 12.20
C PRO A 27 -14.18 13.10 13.39
N ASP A 28 -14.81 11.94 13.58
CA ASP A 28 -15.81 11.74 14.63
C ASP A 28 -15.82 10.34 15.21
N ALA A 29 -16.57 10.15 16.29
CA ALA A 29 -16.67 8.87 16.98
C ALA A 29 -17.25 7.75 16.09
N LYS A 30 -18.12 8.07 15.12
CA LYS A 30 -18.67 7.10 14.18
C LYS A 30 -17.59 6.60 13.22
N GLY A 31 -16.76 7.50 12.69
CA GLY A 31 -15.63 7.15 11.83
C GLY A 31 -14.57 6.33 12.58
N ILE A 32 -14.26 6.69 13.83
CA ILE A 32 -13.35 5.91 14.69
C ILE A 32 -13.92 4.50 14.95
N ALA A 33 -15.21 4.37 15.23
CA ALA A 33 -15.84 3.06 15.41
C ALA A 33 -15.81 2.22 14.12
N ALA A 34 -15.99 2.86 12.96
CA ALA A 34 -15.90 2.20 11.66
C ALA A 34 -14.48 1.68 11.39
N LEU A 35 -13.43 2.47 11.69
CA LEU A 35 -12.03 2.02 11.58
C LEU A 35 -11.76 0.80 12.46
N LYS A 36 -12.22 0.82 13.71
CA LYS A 36 -12.06 -0.30 14.64
C LYS A 36 -12.74 -1.57 14.13
N SER A 37 -13.97 -1.45 13.65
CA SER A 37 -14.71 -2.58 13.07
C SER A 37 -14.05 -3.13 11.81
N LEU A 38 -13.56 -2.25 10.96
CA LEU A 38 -12.82 -2.62 9.75
C LEU A 38 -11.57 -3.44 10.08
N PHE A 39 -10.77 -3.00 11.05
CA PHE A 39 -9.55 -3.73 11.42
C PHE A 39 -9.84 -5.11 11.98
N VAL A 40 -10.89 -5.25 12.77
CA VAL A 40 -11.33 -6.58 13.23
C VAL A 40 -11.75 -7.46 12.05
N SER A 41 -12.49 -6.94 11.07
CA SER A 41 -12.87 -7.72 9.88
C SER A 41 -11.67 -8.13 9.02
N LEU A 42 -10.61 -7.31 9.02
CA LEU A 42 -9.33 -7.63 8.37
C LEU A 42 -8.44 -8.58 9.19
N GLY A 43 -8.89 -9.03 10.36
CA GLY A 43 -8.15 -9.98 11.20
C GLY A 43 -7.19 -9.34 12.18
N PHE A 44 -7.30 -8.04 12.44
CA PHE A 44 -6.51 -7.36 13.47
C PHE A 44 -7.22 -7.39 14.82
N ALA A 45 -6.51 -7.81 15.86
CA ALA A 45 -7.01 -7.73 17.23
C ALA A 45 -6.68 -6.36 17.83
N GLU A 46 -7.64 -5.74 18.53
CA GLU A 46 -7.32 -4.65 19.45
C GLU A 46 -6.58 -5.25 20.65
N VAL A 47 -5.27 -4.96 20.75
CA VAL A 47 -4.37 -5.60 21.74
C VAL A 47 -4.04 -4.70 22.92
N ALA A 48 -4.08 -3.37 22.71
CA ALA A 48 -3.70 -2.42 23.76
C ALA A 48 -4.37 -1.06 23.56
N LYS A 49 -4.45 -0.30 24.65
CA LYS A 49 -4.89 1.10 24.67
C LYS A 49 -3.79 1.96 25.27
N HIS A 50 -3.56 3.15 24.70
CA HIS A 50 -2.63 4.13 25.24
C HIS A 50 -3.04 4.57 26.66
N LYS A 51 -2.06 4.76 27.54
CA LYS A 51 -2.28 5.06 28.97
C LYS A 51 -3.05 6.35 29.20
N HIS A 52 -2.79 7.37 28.37
CA HIS A 52 -3.29 8.73 28.60
C HIS A 52 -4.04 9.30 27.40
N LYS A 53 -3.86 8.77 26.19
CA LYS A 53 -4.45 9.27 24.95
C LYS A 53 -5.57 8.39 24.43
N GLN A 54 -6.42 8.93 23.61
CA GLN A 54 -7.46 8.19 22.88
C GLN A 54 -6.84 7.49 21.65
N CYS A 55 -5.90 6.56 21.94
CA CYS A 55 -5.21 5.77 20.91
C CYS A 55 -5.31 4.28 21.23
N TRP A 56 -5.52 3.46 20.21
CA TRP A 56 -5.65 2.00 20.32
C TRP A 56 -4.71 1.32 19.36
N LEU A 57 -4.07 0.26 19.81
CA LEU A 57 -3.18 -0.59 19.02
C LEU A 57 -3.93 -1.82 18.52
N TYR A 58 -3.92 -2.01 17.22
CA TYR A 58 -4.39 -3.19 16.52
C TYR A 58 -3.21 -3.96 15.96
N ARG A 59 -3.22 -5.29 16.06
CA ARG A 59 -2.09 -6.11 15.62
C ARG A 59 -2.55 -7.37 14.90
N GLN A 60 -1.83 -7.73 13.85
CA GLN A 60 -1.84 -9.04 13.21
C GLN A 60 -0.44 -9.32 12.63
N GLY A 61 0.13 -10.50 12.90
CA GLY A 61 1.52 -10.77 12.54
C GLY A 61 2.47 -9.72 13.12
N ASP A 62 3.33 -9.16 12.28
CA ASP A 62 4.24 -8.04 12.62
C ASP A 62 3.66 -6.66 12.19
N ILE A 63 2.38 -6.61 11.86
CA ILE A 63 1.70 -5.39 11.44
C ILE A 63 1.08 -4.71 12.66
N ASN A 64 1.43 -3.44 12.88
CA ASN A 64 0.85 -2.59 13.91
C ASN A 64 0.05 -1.45 13.27
N PHE A 65 -1.26 -1.38 13.56
CA PHE A 65 -2.12 -0.27 13.20
C PHE A 65 -2.50 0.50 14.46
N VAL A 66 -2.34 1.81 14.43
CA VAL A 66 -2.71 2.70 15.52
C VAL A 66 -3.94 3.50 15.11
N VAL A 67 -5.03 3.40 15.86
CA VAL A 67 -6.18 4.30 15.71
C VAL A 67 -6.00 5.45 16.69
N ASN A 68 -5.90 6.68 16.17
CA ASN A 68 -5.71 7.89 16.94
C ASN A 68 -6.94 8.80 16.85
N ALA A 69 -7.61 8.97 18.01
CA ALA A 69 -8.74 9.90 18.18
C ALA A 69 -8.45 10.96 19.26
N GLU A 70 -7.16 11.24 19.50
CA GLU A 70 -6.77 12.19 20.54
C GLU A 70 -7.17 13.61 20.18
N PRO A 71 -7.96 14.31 21.03
CA PRO A 71 -8.36 15.68 20.79
C PRO A 71 -7.17 16.64 20.74
N HIS A 72 -7.28 17.68 19.93
CA HIS A 72 -6.28 18.72 19.76
C HIS A 72 -4.91 18.20 19.31
N SER A 73 -4.90 17.05 18.64
CA SER A 73 -3.72 16.41 18.05
C SER A 73 -3.58 16.77 16.56
N GLN A 74 -2.44 16.40 15.98
CA GLN A 74 -2.26 16.46 14.53
C GLN A 74 -3.25 15.51 13.82
N ALA A 75 -3.54 14.34 14.40
CA ALA A 75 -4.50 13.39 13.85
C ALA A 75 -5.91 13.99 13.73
N GLU A 76 -6.40 14.71 14.75
CA GLU A 76 -7.69 15.43 14.68
C GLU A 76 -7.68 16.49 13.58
N GLN A 77 -6.61 17.29 13.49
CA GLN A 77 -6.47 18.32 12.44
C GLN A 77 -6.44 17.68 11.05
N PHE A 78 -5.70 16.59 10.90
CA PHE A 78 -5.61 15.82 9.66
C PHE A 78 -6.98 15.25 9.26
N ALA A 79 -7.71 14.64 10.20
CA ALA A 79 -9.05 14.12 9.98
C ALA A 79 -10.07 15.19 9.59
N SER A 80 -9.95 16.40 10.14
CA SER A 80 -10.84 17.52 9.81
C SER A 80 -10.69 17.96 8.34
N LEU A 81 -9.51 17.78 7.76
CA LEU A 81 -9.22 18.12 6.36
C LEU A 81 -9.57 16.97 5.42
N HIS A 82 -9.12 15.75 5.74
CA HIS A 82 -9.14 14.60 4.85
C HIS A 82 -10.30 13.62 5.10
N GLY A 83 -11.02 13.75 6.23
CA GLY A 83 -11.96 12.72 6.66
C GLY A 83 -11.24 11.51 7.28
N PRO A 84 -11.86 10.31 7.25
CA PRO A 84 -11.17 9.07 7.63
C PRO A 84 -9.93 8.88 6.75
N SER A 85 -8.77 8.67 7.37
CA SER A 85 -7.50 8.74 6.64
C SER A 85 -6.34 8.06 7.35
N VAL A 86 -5.24 7.90 6.63
CA VAL A 86 -3.93 7.50 7.15
C VAL A 86 -3.16 8.77 7.48
N CYS A 87 -3.04 9.11 8.76
CA CYS A 87 -2.43 10.36 9.22
C CYS A 87 -0.93 10.25 9.53
N GLY A 88 -0.38 9.01 9.55
CA GLY A 88 1.03 8.79 9.81
C GLY A 88 1.51 7.38 9.51
N MET A 89 2.82 7.27 9.40
CA MET A 89 3.54 5.99 9.32
C MET A 89 4.83 6.07 10.12
N ALA A 90 5.41 4.93 10.46
CA ALA A 90 6.68 4.88 11.16
C ALA A 90 7.66 3.89 10.52
N PHE A 91 8.91 4.30 10.48
CA PHE A 91 10.03 3.43 10.09
C PHE A 91 10.77 2.94 11.33
N ARG A 92 11.10 1.65 11.34
CA ARG A 92 12.13 1.09 12.23
C ARG A 92 13.47 1.63 11.79
N VAL A 93 14.25 2.13 12.74
CA VAL A 93 15.58 2.70 12.51
C VAL A 93 16.54 2.27 13.62
N SER A 94 17.85 2.38 13.37
CA SER A 94 18.85 2.01 14.37
C SER A 94 18.95 2.98 15.55
N ASP A 95 18.68 4.30 15.31
CA ASP A 95 18.74 5.40 16.30
C ASP A 95 17.77 6.50 15.81
N ALA A 96 16.65 6.64 16.50
CA ALA A 96 15.56 7.53 16.08
C ALA A 96 15.97 9.02 16.12
N GLY A 97 16.75 9.41 17.12
CA GLY A 97 17.22 10.79 17.26
C GLY A 97 18.17 11.19 16.13
N LYS A 98 19.13 10.32 15.80
CA LYS A 98 20.05 10.55 14.68
C LYS A 98 19.33 10.53 13.33
N ALA A 99 18.37 9.63 13.14
CA ALA A 99 17.56 9.56 11.92
C ALA A 99 16.80 10.87 11.68
N GLN A 100 16.13 11.39 12.71
CA GLN A 100 15.42 12.68 12.61
C GLN A 100 16.39 13.84 12.32
N GLN A 101 17.51 13.94 13.06
CA GLN A 101 18.49 14.99 12.85
C GLN A 101 19.05 14.95 11.42
N TYR A 102 19.37 13.76 10.92
CA TYR A 102 19.85 13.60 9.55
C TYR A 102 18.79 14.05 8.53
N ALA A 103 17.54 13.59 8.68
CA ALA A 103 16.45 13.97 7.78
C ALA A 103 16.21 15.49 7.77
N ILE A 104 16.24 16.15 8.94
CA ILE A 104 16.12 17.62 9.06
C ILE A 104 17.29 18.32 8.38
N ALA A 105 18.53 17.85 8.59
CA ALA A 105 19.72 18.40 7.92
C ALA A 105 19.65 18.25 6.39
N LYS A 106 18.85 17.29 5.89
CA LYS A 106 18.54 17.09 4.47
C LYS A 106 17.28 17.82 4.00
N GLY A 107 16.71 18.70 4.82
CA GLY A 107 15.62 19.59 4.48
C GLY A 107 14.21 19.03 4.77
N ALA A 108 14.08 17.99 5.59
CA ALA A 108 12.80 17.57 6.10
C ALA A 108 12.26 18.57 7.13
N LYS A 109 10.95 18.82 7.12
CA LYS A 109 10.28 19.68 8.10
C LYS A 109 10.06 18.87 9.39
N PRO A 110 10.61 19.29 10.55
CA PRO A 110 10.43 18.56 11.80
C PRO A 110 8.96 18.61 12.24
N PHE A 111 8.48 17.49 12.75
CA PHE A 111 7.20 17.43 13.47
C PHE A 111 7.47 17.45 14.97
N VAL A 112 6.71 18.26 15.70
CA VAL A 112 6.76 18.35 17.16
C VAL A 112 5.35 18.10 17.70
N GLY A 113 5.14 16.86 18.17
CA GLY A 113 3.90 16.45 18.82
C GLY A 113 3.81 16.92 20.27
N LYS A 114 2.59 16.91 20.82
CA LYS A 114 2.39 17.08 22.25
C LYS A 114 2.78 15.82 23.00
N ILE A 115 3.73 15.91 23.91
CA ILE A 115 4.20 14.81 24.75
C ILE A 115 3.70 15.05 26.16
N GLY A 116 3.00 14.07 26.73
CA GLY A 116 2.58 14.08 28.13
C GLY A 116 3.72 13.68 29.07
N PRO A 117 3.52 13.90 30.40
CA PRO A 117 4.46 13.41 31.39
C PRO A 117 4.63 11.88 31.30
N MET A 118 5.88 11.41 31.31
CA MET A 118 6.24 9.98 31.24
C MET A 118 5.86 9.27 29.92
N GLU A 119 5.58 10.02 28.87
CA GLU A 119 5.38 9.48 27.52
C GLU A 119 6.70 9.49 26.72
N LEU A 120 6.80 8.54 25.79
CA LEU A 120 7.93 8.52 24.84
C LEU A 120 7.86 9.72 23.89
N ASN A 121 9.00 10.34 23.69
CA ASN A 121 9.19 11.27 22.58
C ASN A 121 9.63 10.47 21.35
N ILE A 122 8.72 10.20 20.44
CA ILE A 122 9.01 9.52 19.18
C ILE A 122 9.39 10.60 18.15
N PRO A 123 10.67 10.67 17.72
CA PRO A 123 11.10 11.64 16.73
C PRO A 123 10.36 11.48 15.42
N ALA A 124 9.88 12.58 14.83
CA ALA A 124 9.11 12.55 13.60
C ALA A 124 9.38 13.78 12.71
N ILE A 125 9.05 13.65 11.45
CA ILE A 125 9.04 14.70 10.43
C ILE A 125 7.68 14.70 9.72
N TYR A 126 7.38 15.76 8.97
CA TYR A 126 6.26 15.73 8.03
C TYR A 126 6.64 14.95 6.77
N GLY A 127 5.75 14.07 6.33
CA GLY A 127 5.78 13.30 5.10
C GLY A 127 4.74 13.79 4.09
N ILE A 128 4.33 12.89 3.18
CA ILE A 128 3.38 13.20 2.12
C ILE A 128 2.06 13.75 2.67
N GLY A 129 1.55 14.82 2.06
CA GLY A 129 0.28 15.43 2.42
C GLY A 129 0.22 15.91 3.88
N GLU A 130 1.36 16.25 4.48
CA GLU A 130 1.49 16.63 5.90
C GLU A 130 1.14 15.50 6.88
N SER A 131 1.10 14.24 6.43
CA SER A 131 1.12 13.08 7.32
C SER A 131 2.44 13.04 8.13
N THR A 132 2.44 12.34 9.25
CA THR A 132 3.67 12.17 10.05
C THR A 132 4.49 10.98 9.57
N LEU A 133 5.82 11.15 9.53
CA LEU A 133 6.79 10.06 9.38
C LEU A 133 7.62 9.98 10.66
N SER A 134 7.34 8.97 11.46
CA SER A 134 8.01 8.73 12.74
C SER A 134 9.19 7.78 12.61
N PHE A 135 10.19 7.95 13.47
CA PHE A 135 11.35 7.09 13.56
C PHE A 135 11.33 6.32 14.88
N VAL A 136 11.42 4.99 14.82
CA VAL A 136 11.32 4.11 15.98
C VAL A 136 12.57 3.24 16.07
N ASP A 137 13.29 3.31 17.20
CA ASP A 137 14.48 2.52 17.45
C ASP A 137 14.31 1.50 18.58
N ARG A 138 13.11 1.43 19.15
CA ARG A 138 12.76 0.46 20.19
C ARG A 138 11.82 -0.61 19.60
N TYR A 139 12.41 -1.66 19.06
CA TYR A 139 11.76 -2.84 18.49
C TYR A 139 12.65 -4.07 18.61
N GLY A 140 12.09 -5.27 18.46
CA GLY A 140 12.84 -6.52 18.61
C GLY A 140 13.47 -6.66 19.99
N ASP A 141 14.74 -7.01 20.05
CA ASP A 141 15.51 -7.21 21.30
C ASP A 141 15.63 -5.95 22.17
N LYS A 142 15.39 -4.77 21.59
CA LYS A 142 15.40 -3.49 22.34
C LYS A 142 14.06 -3.21 23.05
N GLY A 143 13.13 -4.15 23.08
CA GLY A 143 11.78 -3.97 23.59
C GLY A 143 10.86 -3.30 22.59
N SER A 144 9.78 -2.68 23.08
CA SER A 144 8.77 -2.06 22.21
C SER A 144 8.39 -0.68 22.72
N ILE A 145 8.07 0.25 21.79
CA ILE A 145 7.47 1.55 22.15
C ILE A 145 6.13 1.36 22.86
N TYR A 146 5.40 0.30 22.50
CA TYR A 146 4.06 0.01 23.05
C TYR A 146 4.12 -0.43 24.53
N ASP A 147 5.21 -1.04 24.99
CA ASP A 147 5.39 -1.44 26.39
C ASP A 147 5.46 -0.23 27.32
N VAL A 148 5.86 0.93 26.80
CA VAL A 148 5.99 2.16 27.59
C VAL A 148 4.68 2.93 27.65
N ASP A 149 4.05 3.18 26.50
CA ASP A 149 2.93 4.11 26.40
C ASP A 149 1.54 3.43 26.38
N PHE A 150 1.48 2.12 26.18
CA PHE A 150 0.23 1.38 26.10
C PHE A 150 0.05 0.41 27.27
N VAL A 151 -1.19 0.05 27.53
CA VAL A 151 -1.59 -1.03 28.44
C VAL A 151 -2.17 -2.14 27.58
N PHE A 152 -1.48 -3.27 27.53
CA PHE A 152 -1.97 -4.45 26.84
C PHE A 152 -3.12 -5.10 27.62
N TYR A 153 -4.11 -5.61 26.89
CA TYR A 153 -5.16 -6.42 27.50
C TYR A 153 -4.57 -7.76 28.00
N PRO A 154 -5.04 -8.31 29.12
CA PRO A 154 -4.45 -9.56 29.68
C PRO A 154 -4.47 -10.74 28.71
N ASP A 155 -5.43 -10.78 27.79
CA ASP A 155 -5.70 -11.85 26.82
C ASP A 155 -5.29 -11.48 25.38
N TRP A 156 -4.44 -10.49 25.18
CA TRP A 156 -4.14 -9.94 23.85
C TRP A 156 -3.60 -10.98 22.86
N GLN A 157 -2.77 -11.96 23.30
CA GLN A 157 -2.28 -13.03 22.41
C GLN A 157 -3.41 -13.97 21.97
N ALA A 158 -4.34 -14.30 22.87
CA ALA A 158 -5.49 -15.12 22.54
C ALA A 158 -6.40 -14.40 21.54
N ARG A 159 -6.63 -13.11 21.73
CA ARG A 159 -7.39 -12.28 20.77
C ARG A 159 -6.75 -12.27 19.38
N MET A 160 -5.43 -12.12 19.31
CA MET A 160 -4.72 -12.18 18.02
C MET A 160 -4.92 -13.53 17.33
N ALA A 161 -4.75 -14.63 18.06
CA ALA A 161 -4.90 -15.98 17.51
C ALA A 161 -6.33 -16.27 17.02
N GLU A 162 -7.35 -15.72 17.70
CA GLU A 162 -8.76 -15.91 17.35
C GLU A 162 -9.13 -15.24 16.03
N VAL A 163 -8.56 -14.06 15.75
CA VAL A 163 -8.93 -13.26 14.57
C VAL A 163 -7.92 -13.33 13.44
N ASP A 164 -6.82 -14.05 13.60
CA ASP A 164 -5.75 -14.14 12.59
C ASP A 164 -6.30 -14.53 11.22
N ALA A 165 -5.88 -13.82 10.20
CA ALA A 165 -6.21 -14.08 8.79
C ALA A 165 -4.98 -14.43 7.93
N GLY A 166 -3.80 -14.58 8.56
CA GLY A 166 -2.55 -14.94 7.88
C GLY A 166 -1.80 -13.77 7.25
N LEU A 167 -2.09 -12.53 7.66
CA LEU A 167 -1.30 -11.36 7.28
C LEU A 167 -0.06 -11.27 8.18
N MET A 168 1.11 -10.99 7.56
CA MET A 168 2.40 -11.10 8.25
C MET A 168 3.06 -9.76 8.52
N GLU A 169 3.24 -8.94 7.49
CA GLU A 169 4.00 -7.70 7.53
C GLU A 169 3.46 -6.69 6.51
N ILE A 170 3.85 -5.43 6.64
CA ILE A 170 3.58 -4.40 5.65
C ILE A 170 4.60 -4.55 4.52
N ASP A 171 4.13 -4.86 3.31
CA ASP A 171 4.97 -5.00 2.13
C ASP A 171 5.37 -3.63 1.55
N HIS A 172 4.38 -2.76 1.34
CA HIS A 172 4.61 -1.41 0.84
C HIS A 172 3.46 -0.45 1.18
N LEU A 173 3.75 0.85 1.11
CA LEU A 173 2.77 1.94 1.26
C LEU A 173 2.80 2.82 0.02
N THR A 174 1.74 2.79 -0.76
CA THR A 174 1.64 3.57 -2.00
C THR A 174 1.11 4.97 -1.74
N HIS A 175 1.77 5.94 -2.33
CA HIS A 175 1.43 7.36 -2.27
C HIS A 175 0.81 7.84 -3.57
N ASN A 176 -0.21 8.69 -3.48
CA ASN A 176 -0.70 9.47 -4.61
C ASN A 176 -0.27 10.93 -4.46
N ALA A 177 0.34 11.45 -5.50
CA ALA A 177 0.82 12.81 -5.60
C ALA A 177 0.11 13.57 -6.73
N HIS A 178 0.03 14.89 -6.61
CA HIS A 178 -0.40 15.76 -7.69
C HIS A 178 0.54 15.61 -8.88
N ARG A 179 0.01 15.83 -10.09
CA ARG A 179 0.79 15.81 -11.33
C ARG A 179 1.99 16.77 -11.24
N GLY A 180 3.18 16.23 -11.52
CA GLY A 180 4.46 16.92 -11.37
C GLY A 180 5.10 16.82 -9.98
N ASN A 181 4.42 16.24 -8.99
CA ASN A 181 4.95 16.07 -7.63
C ASN A 181 5.55 14.69 -7.35
N MET A 182 5.46 13.72 -8.27
CA MET A 182 6.13 12.43 -8.11
C MET A 182 7.65 12.61 -7.92
N ASP A 183 8.27 13.51 -8.69
CA ASP A 183 9.69 13.84 -8.54
C ASP A 183 9.99 14.54 -7.21
N VAL A 184 9.08 15.37 -6.70
CA VAL A 184 9.24 16.04 -5.41
C VAL A 184 9.34 15.00 -4.29
N TRP A 185 8.42 14.02 -4.29
CA TRP A 185 8.37 13.00 -3.24
C TRP A 185 9.45 11.92 -3.42
N SER A 186 9.79 11.50 -4.64
CA SER A 186 10.89 10.57 -4.86
C SER A 186 12.23 11.18 -4.42
N ASN A 187 12.49 12.43 -4.80
CA ASN A 187 13.68 13.17 -4.36
C ASN A 187 13.69 13.43 -2.84
N PHE A 188 12.50 13.57 -2.21
CA PHE A 188 12.41 13.67 -0.76
C PHE A 188 12.95 12.40 -0.10
N TYR A 189 12.46 11.20 -0.47
CA TYR A 189 12.92 9.93 0.09
C TYR A 189 14.38 9.63 -0.24
N GLU A 190 14.84 9.95 -1.44
CA GLU A 190 16.25 9.83 -1.81
C GLU A 190 17.13 10.69 -0.90
N ARG A 191 16.77 11.95 -0.73
CA ARG A 191 17.54 12.93 0.03
C ARG A 191 17.59 12.63 1.52
N ILE A 192 16.46 12.27 2.13
CA ILE A 192 16.39 12.03 3.59
C ILE A 192 16.90 10.65 3.99
N GLY A 193 16.82 9.63 3.13
CA GLY A 193 17.04 8.25 3.53
C GLY A 193 17.84 7.40 2.54
N ASN A 194 18.38 8.01 1.48
CA ASN A 194 19.10 7.30 0.43
C ASN A 194 18.24 6.18 -0.22
N PHE A 195 16.93 6.42 -0.31
CA PHE A 195 16.05 5.56 -1.08
C PHE A 195 16.46 5.62 -2.55
N ARG A 196 16.21 4.55 -3.26
CA ARG A 196 16.50 4.45 -4.69
C ARG A 196 15.25 4.01 -5.45
N GLU A 197 15.14 4.48 -6.68
CA GLU A 197 14.17 3.93 -7.62
C GLU A 197 14.56 2.50 -7.99
N ILE A 198 13.62 1.57 -7.86
CA ILE A 198 13.78 0.18 -8.28
C ILE A 198 12.95 -0.16 -9.51
N ARG A 199 11.86 0.58 -9.73
CA ARG A 199 10.96 0.44 -10.89
C ARG A 199 10.35 1.79 -11.23
N TYR A 200 10.18 2.02 -12.52
CA TYR A 200 9.38 3.10 -13.08
C TYR A 200 8.35 2.49 -14.03
N PHE A 201 7.11 2.91 -13.91
CA PHE A 201 6.02 2.45 -14.76
C PHE A 201 5.36 3.65 -15.42
N ASP A 202 5.18 3.52 -16.72
CA ASP A 202 4.32 4.37 -17.52
C ASP A 202 3.19 3.49 -18.03
N ILE A 203 2.03 3.61 -17.37
CA ILE A 203 0.88 2.76 -17.64
C ILE A 203 -0.14 3.58 -18.40
N GLU A 204 -0.22 3.34 -19.70
CA GLU A 204 -1.23 3.91 -20.57
C GLU A 204 -2.36 2.90 -20.78
N GLY A 205 -3.57 3.23 -20.29
CA GLY A 205 -4.83 2.63 -20.72
C GLY A 205 -5.38 3.38 -21.93
N LYS A 206 -6.45 2.89 -22.53
CA LYS A 206 -7.09 3.58 -23.67
C LYS A 206 -7.74 4.92 -23.29
N LEU A 207 -8.12 5.10 -22.04
CA LEU A 207 -8.85 6.28 -21.56
C LEU A 207 -8.13 7.03 -20.44
N THR A 208 -7.31 6.37 -19.65
CA THR A 208 -6.60 6.96 -18.51
C THR A 208 -5.21 6.35 -18.37
N GLY A 209 -4.28 7.10 -17.79
CA GLY A 209 -2.91 6.67 -17.56
C GLY A 209 -2.39 7.13 -16.19
N LEU A 210 -1.32 6.49 -15.76
CA LEU A 210 -0.58 6.89 -14.58
C LEU A 210 0.92 6.67 -14.77
N HIS A 211 1.70 7.49 -14.08
CA HIS A 211 3.11 7.25 -13.88
C HIS A 211 3.32 6.78 -12.44
N SER A 212 4.15 5.77 -12.25
CA SER A 212 4.49 5.26 -10.93
C SER A 212 5.98 5.06 -10.79
N ARG A 213 6.53 5.48 -9.66
CA ARG A 213 7.93 5.32 -9.30
C ARG A 213 8.03 4.60 -7.98
N ALA A 214 8.52 3.37 -7.98
CA ALA A 214 8.71 2.58 -6.77
C ALA A 214 10.08 2.87 -6.15
N MET A 215 10.07 3.48 -4.98
CA MET A 215 11.25 3.77 -4.17
C MET A 215 11.47 2.68 -3.13
N THR A 216 12.71 2.27 -2.88
CA THR A 216 13.05 1.35 -1.79
C THR A 216 14.14 1.93 -0.89
N ALA A 217 14.01 1.70 0.42
CA ALA A 217 15.05 2.04 1.38
C ALA A 217 16.27 1.13 1.23
N PRO A 218 17.45 1.56 1.72
CA PRO A 218 18.67 0.74 1.69
C PRO A 218 18.55 -0.62 2.39
N CYS A 219 17.66 -0.76 3.37
CA CYS A 219 17.38 -2.04 4.04
C CYS A 219 16.61 -3.04 3.16
N GLY A 220 16.01 -2.61 2.05
CA GLY A 220 15.17 -3.43 1.19
C GLY A 220 13.77 -3.77 1.72
N LYS A 221 13.47 -3.41 2.98
CA LYS A 221 12.22 -3.75 3.67
C LYS A 221 11.17 -2.64 3.62
N ILE A 222 11.51 -1.44 3.16
CA ILE A 222 10.57 -0.33 3.01
C ILE A 222 10.47 -0.02 1.53
N ARG A 223 9.27 -0.17 0.98
CA ARG A 223 8.95 0.14 -0.41
C ARG A 223 7.83 1.16 -0.44
N ILE A 224 8.01 2.18 -1.26
CA ILE A 224 7.05 3.30 -1.40
C ILE A 224 6.85 3.58 -2.88
N PRO A 225 5.86 2.97 -3.53
CA PRO A 225 5.40 3.42 -4.83
C PRO A 225 4.79 4.82 -4.73
N ILE A 226 5.12 5.69 -5.66
CA ILE A 226 4.60 7.05 -5.75
C ILE A 226 3.95 7.19 -7.12
N ASN A 227 2.66 7.46 -7.12
CA ASN A 227 1.85 7.57 -8.32
C ASN A 227 1.50 9.02 -8.59
N GLU A 228 1.51 9.41 -9.86
CA GLU A 228 0.87 10.63 -10.34
C GLU A 228 0.02 10.33 -11.57
N SER A 229 -0.98 11.15 -11.79
CA SER A 229 -1.89 11.00 -12.92
C SER A 229 -1.29 11.50 -14.23
N ALA A 230 -1.48 10.77 -15.31
CA ALA A 230 -1.19 11.24 -16.65
C ALA A 230 -2.32 12.12 -17.26
N ASP A 231 -3.54 12.06 -16.69
CA ASP A 231 -4.73 12.74 -17.20
C ASP A 231 -5.67 13.20 -16.05
N ASP A 232 -6.74 13.95 -16.39
CA ASP A 232 -7.66 14.54 -15.41
C ASP A 232 -8.79 13.60 -14.95
N LYS A 233 -8.85 12.37 -15.49
CA LYS A 233 -9.94 11.40 -15.25
C LYS A 233 -9.50 10.12 -14.56
N SER A 234 -8.22 10.00 -14.26
CA SER A 234 -7.67 8.80 -13.62
C SER A 234 -8.19 8.62 -12.18
N GLN A 235 -8.11 7.40 -11.68
CA GLN A 235 -8.42 7.07 -10.28
C GLN A 235 -7.55 7.86 -9.30
N ILE A 236 -6.34 8.26 -9.69
CA ILE A 236 -5.47 9.10 -8.86
C ILE A 236 -6.08 10.49 -8.67
N GLU A 237 -6.63 11.09 -9.73
CA GLU A 237 -7.34 12.37 -9.63
C GLU A 237 -8.61 12.28 -8.81
N GLU A 238 -9.35 11.15 -8.88
CA GLU A 238 -10.49 10.91 -8.00
C GLU A 238 -10.06 10.83 -6.54
N TYR A 239 -8.98 10.11 -6.25
CA TYR A 239 -8.39 10.06 -4.92
C TYR A 239 -8.03 11.47 -4.43
N LEU A 240 -7.26 12.23 -5.19
CA LEU A 240 -6.79 13.56 -4.81
C LEU A 240 -7.93 14.53 -4.51
N ARG A 241 -9.03 14.47 -5.30
CA ARG A 241 -10.23 15.26 -5.07
C ARG A 241 -10.98 14.83 -3.80
N GLN A 242 -11.17 13.53 -3.60
CA GLN A 242 -11.90 13.01 -2.44
C GLN A 242 -11.09 13.16 -1.16
N TYR A 243 -9.80 12.88 -1.22
CA TYR A 243 -8.87 13.02 -0.08
C TYR A 243 -8.53 14.49 0.22
N LYS A 244 -8.76 15.39 -0.74
CA LYS A 244 -8.42 16.82 -0.70
C LYS A 244 -6.92 17.08 -0.59
N GLY A 245 -6.12 16.33 -1.33
CA GLY A 245 -4.68 16.48 -1.37
C GLY A 245 -3.93 15.18 -1.61
N GLU A 246 -2.63 15.26 -1.50
CA GLU A 246 -1.71 14.12 -1.59
C GLU A 246 -1.76 13.27 -0.33
N GLY A 247 -1.40 11.98 -0.43
CA GLY A 247 -1.38 11.12 0.74
C GLY A 247 -1.13 9.64 0.42
N ILE A 248 -1.25 8.81 1.45
CA ILE A 248 -1.13 7.36 1.35
C ILE A 248 -2.45 6.82 0.76
N GLN A 249 -2.35 6.18 -0.40
CA GLN A 249 -3.49 5.63 -1.14
C GLN A 249 -3.84 4.23 -0.66
N HIS A 250 -2.85 3.35 -0.55
CA HIS A 250 -3.08 2.00 -0.07
C HIS A 250 -1.91 1.43 0.73
N ILE A 251 -2.26 0.44 1.52
CA ILE A 251 -1.35 -0.31 2.37
C ILE A 251 -1.36 -1.75 1.86
N ALA A 252 -0.23 -2.22 1.33
CA ALA A 252 -0.07 -3.60 0.94
C ALA A 252 0.46 -4.44 2.11
N MET A 253 -0.23 -5.54 2.36
CA MET A 253 0.08 -6.47 3.45
C MET A 253 0.42 -7.83 2.89
N ALA A 254 1.58 -8.36 3.29
CA ALA A 254 2.04 -9.67 2.87
C ALA A 254 1.24 -10.80 3.55
N SER A 255 0.93 -11.84 2.77
CA SER A 255 0.33 -13.07 3.25
C SER A 255 1.21 -14.27 2.90
N SER A 256 1.30 -15.26 3.80
CA SER A 256 1.97 -16.54 3.53
C SER A 256 1.13 -17.49 2.67
N ASP A 257 -0.20 -17.36 2.74
CA ASP A 257 -1.17 -18.11 1.94
C ASP A 257 -2.36 -17.19 1.60
N ILE A 258 -2.27 -16.53 0.45
CA ILE A 258 -3.28 -15.57 0.00
C ILE A 258 -4.65 -16.23 -0.19
N TYR A 259 -4.71 -17.51 -0.57
CA TYR A 259 -5.97 -18.23 -0.73
C TYR A 259 -6.70 -18.38 0.60
N HIS A 260 -5.99 -18.80 1.65
CA HIS A 260 -6.53 -18.89 3.00
C HIS A 260 -6.95 -17.50 3.50
N THR A 261 -6.07 -16.52 3.37
CA THR A 261 -6.34 -15.14 3.80
C THR A 261 -7.60 -14.58 3.15
N ILE A 262 -7.74 -14.69 1.83
CA ILE A 262 -8.92 -14.12 1.14
C ILE A 262 -10.20 -14.84 1.49
N ARG A 263 -10.20 -16.19 1.64
CA ARG A 263 -11.38 -16.92 2.11
C ARG A 263 -11.80 -16.46 3.50
N THR A 264 -10.83 -16.29 4.40
CA THR A 264 -11.05 -15.81 5.77
C THR A 264 -11.64 -14.41 5.79
N LEU A 265 -11.03 -13.47 5.05
CA LEU A 265 -11.51 -12.08 4.99
C LEU A 265 -12.91 -11.97 4.37
N ARG A 266 -13.19 -12.72 3.29
CA ARG A 266 -14.54 -12.77 2.68
C ARG A 266 -15.59 -13.32 3.63
N SER A 267 -15.25 -14.35 4.40
CA SER A 267 -16.19 -14.92 5.40
C SER A 267 -16.55 -13.93 6.51
N ARG A 268 -15.73 -12.89 6.72
CA ARG A 268 -15.94 -11.78 7.65
C ARG A 268 -16.58 -10.54 7.01
N GLY A 269 -16.93 -10.63 5.73
CA GLY A 269 -17.61 -9.56 5.01
C GLY A 269 -16.70 -8.51 4.37
N THR A 270 -15.39 -8.76 4.26
CA THR A 270 -14.49 -7.86 3.53
C THR A 270 -14.85 -7.87 2.04
N GLY A 271 -15.15 -6.69 1.48
CA GLY A 271 -15.36 -6.48 0.05
C GLY A 271 -14.01 -6.35 -0.69
N PHE A 272 -13.99 -6.83 -1.93
CA PHE A 272 -12.83 -6.75 -2.80
C PHE A 272 -13.24 -6.25 -4.18
N MET A 273 -12.37 -5.47 -4.81
CA MET A 273 -12.58 -4.94 -6.15
C MET A 273 -12.87 -6.09 -7.14
N PRO A 274 -13.90 -5.95 -7.98
CA PRO A 274 -14.27 -6.99 -8.92
C PRO A 274 -13.23 -7.11 -10.03
N THR A 275 -12.87 -8.36 -10.37
CA THR A 275 -12.05 -8.68 -11.54
C THR A 275 -12.92 -9.48 -12.52
N PRO A 276 -13.06 -9.06 -13.80
CA PRO A 276 -13.89 -9.77 -14.76
C PRO A 276 -13.34 -11.15 -15.10
N ASP A 277 -14.22 -12.08 -15.46
CA ASP A 277 -13.87 -13.45 -15.84
C ASP A 277 -12.89 -13.52 -17.01
N THR A 278 -12.98 -12.57 -17.92
CA THR A 278 -12.10 -12.39 -19.09
C THR A 278 -10.62 -12.22 -18.73
N TYR A 279 -10.32 -11.73 -17.52
CA TYR A 279 -8.94 -11.66 -17.01
C TYR A 279 -8.33 -13.07 -16.90
N TYR A 280 -9.09 -14.04 -16.34
CA TYR A 280 -8.58 -15.39 -16.07
C TYR A 280 -8.45 -16.24 -17.34
N GLU A 281 -9.15 -15.92 -18.43
CA GLU A 281 -9.03 -16.57 -19.72
C GLU A 281 -7.61 -16.42 -20.32
N LYS A 282 -6.92 -15.33 -20.01
CA LYS A 282 -5.58 -15.01 -20.53
C LYS A 282 -4.44 -15.36 -19.57
N VAL A 283 -4.71 -15.79 -18.34
CA VAL A 283 -3.67 -16.02 -17.32
C VAL A 283 -2.65 -17.03 -17.77
N ASN A 284 -3.06 -18.21 -18.27
CA ASN A 284 -2.16 -19.27 -18.67
C ASN A 284 -1.21 -18.88 -19.82
N SER A 285 -1.64 -18.00 -20.73
CA SER A 285 -0.80 -17.50 -21.83
C SER A 285 0.07 -16.31 -21.41
N ARG A 286 -0.34 -15.54 -20.40
CA ARG A 286 0.38 -14.37 -19.91
C ARG A 286 1.46 -14.73 -18.89
N VAL A 287 1.20 -15.70 -18.03
CA VAL A 287 2.10 -16.19 -16.98
C VAL A 287 2.36 -17.68 -17.18
N GLU A 288 3.02 -17.99 -18.29
CA GLU A 288 3.28 -19.37 -18.68
C GLU A 288 4.06 -20.14 -17.61
N GLY A 289 3.61 -21.37 -17.31
CA GLY A 289 4.30 -22.26 -16.38
C GLY A 289 4.02 -21.98 -14.90
N HIS A 290 3.09 -21.08 -14.56
CA HIS A 290 2.63 -20.95 -13.18
C HIS A 290 1.99 -22.26 -12.70
N GLN A 291 2.15 -22.59 -11.44
CA GLN A 291 1.60 -23.80 -10.83
C GLN A 291 0.36 -23.50 -9.97
N GLU A 292 -0.21 -22.27 -10.07
CA GLU A 292 -1.36 -21.86 -9.31
C GLU A 292 -2.65 -22.51 -9.85
N ASP A 293 -3.59 -22.80 -8.95
CA ASP A 293 -4.93 -23.27 -9.33
C ASP A 293 -5.74 -22.12 -9.95
N LEU A 294 -5.88 -22.14 -11.27
CA LEU A 294 -6.63 -21.11 -12.01
C LEU A 294 -8.09 -21.01 -11.58
N ALA A 295 -8.72 -22.13 -11.20
CA ALA A 295 -10.10 -22.13 -10.71
C ALA A 295 -10.20 -21.40 -9.38
N ALA A 296 -9.27 -21.63 -8.46
CA ALA A 296 -9.21 -20.95 -7.18
C ALA A 296 -8.84 -19.45 -7.34
N LEU A 297 -7.91 -19.10 -8.23
CA LEU A 297 -7.61 -17.70 -8.57
C LEU A 297 -8.88 -16.97 -9.03
N LYS A 298 -9.62 -17.60 -9.96
CA LYS A 298 -10.85 -17.02 -10.51
C LYS A 298 -11.97 -16.93 -9.47
N GLU A 299 -12.18 -17.98 -8.67
CA GLU A 299 -13.16 -17.99 -7.57
C GLU A 299 -12.93 -16.84 -6.60
N LEU A 300 -11.69 -16.66 -6.19
CA LEU A 300 -11.30 -15.69 -5.16
C LEU A 300 -10.97 -14.30 -5.74
N ARG A 301 -10.95 -14.15 -7.08
CA ARG A 301 -10.59 -12.91 -7.76
C ARG A 301 -9.16 -12.45 -7.52
N ILE A 302 -8.26 -13.40 -7.28
CA ILE A 302 -6.83 -13.15 -7.08
C ILE A 302 -6.16 -12.93 -8.43
N LEU A 303 -5.38 -11.86 -8.52
CA LEU A 303 -4.55 -11.52 -9.68
C LEU A 303 -3.20 -12.21 -9.58
N ILE A 304 -2.60 -12.51 -10.73
CA ILE A 304 -1.27 -13.13 -10.83
C ILE A 304 -0.41 -12.37 -11.84
N ASP A 305 0.84 -12.11 -11.51
CA ASP A 305 1.82 -11.46 -12.39
C ASP A 305 3.21 -12.07 -12.24
N GLY A 306 4.12 -11.74 -13.15
CA GLY A 306 5.49 -12.20 -13.13
C GLY A 306 5.79 -13.32 -14.12
N SER A 307 6.94 -13.97 -13.95
CA SER A 307 7.42 -15.07 -14.79
C SER A 307 8.07 -16.16 -13.95
N PRO A 308 7.46 -17.36 -13.84
CA PRO A 308 8.00 -18.46 -13.03
C PRO A 308 9.44 -18.84 -13.38
N THR A 309 9.83 -18.66 -14.66
CA THR A 309 11.15 -19.05 -15.18
C THR A 309 12.22 -17.97 -15.06
N LYS A 310 11.85 -16.73 -14.67
CA LYS A 310 12.78 -15.60 -14.59
C LYS A 310 12.91 -15.06 -13.18
N ASP A 311 11.83 -14.47 -12.67
CA ASP A 311 11.81 -13.68 -11.44
C ASP A 311 10.70 -14.10 -10.46
N GLY A 312 10.07 -15.27 -10.71
CA GLY A 312 8.97 -15.75 -9.89
C GLY A 312 7.65 -15.08 -10.18
N ILE A 313 6.66 -15.36 -9.34
CA ILE A 313 5.31 -14.82 -9.48
C ILE A 313 4.89 -14.01 -8.24
N LEU A 314 3.90 -13.18 -8.46
CA LEU A 314 3.24 -12.33 -7.49
C LEU A 314 1.73 -12.60 -7.58
N LEU A 315 1.11 -12.83 -6.44
CA LEU A 315 -0.34 -12.90 -6.29
C LEU A 315 -0.82 -11.67 -5.52
N GLN A 316 -1.90 -11.03 -5.97
CA GLN A 316 -2.43 -9.82 -5.32
C GLN A 316 -3.92 -9.68 -5.50
N ILE A 317 -4.56 -8.97 -4.57
CA ILE A 317 -5.96 -8.56 -4.63
C ILE A 317 -6.16 -7.28 -3.83
N PHE A 318 -7.12 -6.46 -4.22
CA PHE A 318 -7.40 -5.16 -3.62
C PHE A 318 -8.78 -5.16 -2.98
N THR A 319 -8.89 -4.61 -1.78
CA THR A 319 -10.19 -4.35 -1.17
C THR A 319 -10.92 -3.22 -1.91
N ASP A 320 -12.22 -3.10 -1.69
CA ASP A 320 -12.92 -1.85 -1.98
C ASP A 320 -12.27 -0.70 -1.19
N THR A 321 -12.56 0.55 -1.56
CA THR A 321 -12.16 1.70 -0.75
C THR A 321 -12.91 1.66 0.59
N VAL A 322 -12.17 1.62 1.69
CA VAL A 322 -12.72 1.32 3.02
C VAL A 322 -12.43 2.40 4.07
N ILE A 323 -11.49 3.31 3.78
CA ILE A 323 -11.14 4.46 4.65
C ILE A 323 -11.13 5.72 3.76
N GLY A 324 -12.30 6.32 3.53
CA GLY A 324 -12.41 7.33 2.47
C GLY A 324 -11.98 6.72 1.13
N PRO A 325 -11.04 7.32 0.36
CA PRO A 325 -10.54 6.74 -0.89
C PRO A 325 -9.39 5.74 -0.70
N VAL A 326 -9.01 5.44 0.55
CA VAL A 326 -7.91 4.51 0.88
C VAL A 326 -8.41 3.08 0.87
N PHE A 327 -7.58 2.15 0.40
CA PHE A 327 -7.86 0.71 0.36
C PHE A 327 -6.66 -0.12 0.83
N PHE A 328 -6.84 -1.43 0.94
CA PHE A 328 -5.79 -2.38 1.25
C PHE A 328 -5.49 -3.28 0.06
N GLU A 329 -4.24 -3.66 -0.07
CA GLU A 329 -3.77 -4.71 -0.95
C GLU A 329 -3.34 -5.91 -0.11
N ILE A 330 -3.73 -7.11 -0.53
CA ILE A 330 -3.20 -8.37 0.01
C ILE A 330 -2.28 -8.95 -1.06
N ILE A 331 -1.04 -9.24 -0.69
CA ILE A 331 0.00 -9.66 -1.62
C ILE A 331 0.71 -10.92 -1.11
N GLN A 332 0.98 -11.86 -2.03
CA GLN A 332 1.88 -12.98 -1.78
C GLN A 332 2.95 -13.02 -2.85
N ARG A 333 4.20 -12.90 -2.44
CA ARG A 333 5.37 -12.98 -3.30
C ARG A 333 5.90 -14.42 -3.33
N LYS A 334 5.98 -15.00 -4.52
CA LYS A 334 6.62 -16.29 -4.79
C LYS A 334 7.84 -16.06 -5.69
N GLY A 335 8.80 -15.27 -5.17
CA GLY A 335 10.04 -14.89 -5.84
C GLY A 335 10.00 -13.54 -6.55
N ASN A 336 8.84 -13.04 -6.96
CA ASN A 336 8.74 -11.79 -7.71
C ASN A 336 8.75 -10.57 -6.77
N GLU A 337 9.63 -9.60 -7.05
CA GLU A 337 9.79 -8.35 -6.31
C GLU A 337 9.10 -7.15 -7.00
N GLY A 338 8.32 -7.39 -8.05
CA GLY A 338 7.54 -6.35 -8.75
C GLY A 338 6.33 -5.87 -7.97
N PHE A 339 5.51 -5.04 -8.60
CA PHE A 339 4.29 -4.46 -8.02
C PHE A 339 3.03 -4.84 -8.81
N GLY A 340 3.10 -5.86 -9.65
CA GLY A 340 1.97 -6.34 -10.45
C GLY A 340 1.68 -5.48 -11.67
N GLU A 341 2.70 -4.96 -12.31
CA GLU A 341 2.60 -4.08 -13.48
C GLU A 341 1.83 -4.71 -14.63
N GLY A 342 2.08 -6.02 -14.86
CA GLY A 342 1.36 -6.80 -15.86
C GLY A 342 -0.13 -6.94 -15.53
N ASN A 343 -0.51 -6.91 -14.26
CA ASN A 343 -1.90 -6.97 -13.86
C ASN A 343 -2.66 -5.70 -14.22
N PHE A 344 -2.07 -4.51 -14.11
CA PHE A 344 -2.73 -3.26 -14.50
C PHE A 344 -3.17 -3.32 -15.96
N LYS A 345 -2.23 -3.63 -16.87
CA LYS A 345 -2.55 -3.76 -18.29
C LYS A 345 -3.59 -4.85 -18.57
N ALA A 346 -3.40 -6.03 -17.97
CA ALA A 346 -4.32 -7.15 -18.14
C ALA A 346 -5.74 -6.86 -17.60
N LEU A 347 -5.87 -6.10 -16.51
CA LEU A 347 -7.16 -5.67 -16.00
C LEU A 347 -7.85 -4.70 -16.95
N PHE A 348 -7.15 -3.68 -17.47
CA PHE A 348 -7.71 -2.75 -18.46
C PHE A 348 -8.23 -3.50 -19.69
N GLU A 349 -7.40 -4.36 -20.29
CA GLU A 349 -7.80 -5.16 -21.44
C GLU A 349 -9.00 -6.08 -21.15
N SER A 350 -9.06 -6.62 -19.95
CA SER A 350 -10.13 -7.54 -19.53
C SER A 350 -11.45 -6.82 -19.29
N ILE A 351 -11.40 -5.61 -18.71
CA ILE A 351 -12.57 -4.74 -18.51
C ILE A 351 -13.16 -4.33 -19.88
N GLU A 352 -12.31 -3.92 -20.82
CA GLU A 352 -12.75 -3.57 -22.17
C GLU A 352 -13.38 -4.76 -22.89
N LEU A 353 -12.75 -5.94 -22.82
CA LEU A 353 -13.31 -7.16 -23.41
C LEU A 353 -14.67 -7.53 -22.81
N ASP A 354 -14.84 -7.38 -21.50
CA ASP A 354 -16.11 -7.59 -20.81
C ASP A 354 -17.15 -6.56 -21.25
N GLN A 355 -16.78 -5.29 -21.41
CA GLN A 355 -17.65 -4.22 -21.92
C GLN A 355 -18.11 -4.50 -23.36
N ILE A 356 -17.21 -4.97 -24.24
CA ILE A 356 -17.55 -5.39 -25.61
C ILE A 356 -18.55 -6.54 -25.58
N ARG A 357 -18.32 -7.57 -24.77
CA ARG A 357 -19.24 -8.72 -24.63
C ARG A 357 -20.63 -8.33 -24.13
N ARG A 358 -20.72 -7.30 -23.30
CA ARG A 358 -21.98 -6.76 -22.79
C ARG A 358 -22.63 -5.73 -23.73
N GLY A 359 -21.99 -5.43 -24.88
CA GLY A 359 -22.50 -4.46 -25.86
C GLY A 359 -22.43 -3.00 -25.38
N VAL A 360 -21.55 -2.70 -24.42
CA VAL A 360 -21.31 -1.33 -23.91
C VAL A 360 -20.30 -0.59 -24.77
N LEU A 361 -19.31 -1.32 -25.31
CA LEU A 361 -18.35 -0.83 -26.29
C LEU A 361 -18.52 -1.56 -27.61
N ASP A 362 -18.47 -0.83 -28.72
CA ASP A 362 -18.39 -1.43 -30.05
C ASP A 362 -17.00 -2.06 -30.20
N GLY A 363 -16.95 -3.38 -30.38
CA GLY A 363 -15.74 -4.09 -30.79
C GLY A 363 -15.38 -3.58 -32.19
N GLY A 364 -14.45 -2.64 -32.29
CA GLY A 364 -13.97 -2.18 -33.60
C GLY A 364 -13.52 -3.39 -34.41
N GLU A 365 -14.29 -3.72 -35.45
CA GLU A 365 -13.86 -4.68 -36.45
C GLU A 365 -12.55 -4.19 -37.05
N ASP A 366 -11.51 -4.99 -36.91
CA ASP A 366 -10.29 -4.87 -37.71
C ASP A 366 -10.69 -5.01 -39.17
N GLU A 367 -11.09 -3.92 -39.83
CA GLU A 367 -11.19 -3.83 -41.28
C GLU A 367 -9.81 -3.91 -41.92
N LYS A 368 -9.20 -5.09 -41.90
CA LYS A 368 -8.12 -5.47 -42.80
C LYS A 368 -8.25 -6.95 -43.16
N GLY A 369 -8.98 -7.19 -44.23
CA GLY A 369 -8.84 -8.48 -44.90
C GLY A 369 -10.10 -9.05 -45.52
N ALA A 370 -10.69 -8.41 -46.56
CA ALA A 370 -11.34 -9.13 -47.65
C ALA A 370 -11.70 -8.17 -48.79
N ARG A 371 -10.73 -7.69 -49.51
CA ARG A 371 -10.96 -7.48 -50.94
C ARG A 371 -10.99 -8.83 -51.62
N LYS A 372 -12.14 -9.42 -51.76
CA LYS A 372 -12.35 -10.49 -52.70
C LYS A 372 -12.31 -9.89 -54.10
N GLU A 373 -11.30 -10.31 -54.86
CA GLU A 373 -11.33 -10.35 -56.33
C GLU A 373 -12.64 -11.07 -56.76
N GLY A 374 -13.39 -10.39 -57.53
CA GLY A 374 -14.64 -10.90 -58.14
C GLY A 374 -14.71 -10.41 -59.54
N ALA A 375 -14.06 -11.17 -60.44
CA ALA A 375 -14.41 -11.56 -61.81
C ALA A 375 -15.12 -10.50 -62.69
N SER A 376 -14.39 -10.17 -63.72
CA SER A 376 -14.89 -9.87 -65.06
C SER A 376 -15.94 -10.88 -65.53
N ASP A 377 -16.99 -10.40 -66.16
CA ASP A 377 -17.41 -10.86 -67.52
C ASP A 377 -18.62 -10.11 -68.01
N ALA A 378 -18.52 -9.71 -69.32
CA ALA A 378 -19.46 -9.22 -70.30
C ALA A 378 -19.53 -7.68 -70.52
#